data_e5357d7fd7631e2a6032db4b7f2949cf
#
_entry.id   e5357d7fd7631e2a6032db4b7f2949cf
#
_cell.length_a   1.000
_cell.length_b   1.000
_cell.length_c   1.000
_cell.angle_alpha   90.00
_cell.angle_beta   90.00
_cell.angle_gamma   90.00
#
_symmetry.space_group_name_H-M   'P 1'
#
loop_
_entity.id
_entity.type
_entity.pdbx_description
1 polymer ?
#
loop_
_entity_poly.entity_id
_entity_poly.type
_entity_poly.pdbx_seq_one_letter_code
_entity_poly.pdbx_strand_id
1 'polypeptide(L)'
;MKINSKYLPIVIGAVFALGTVLGSLMNAPVEDQLLAKNYSKTKLNKLIDFINNEYVDSVNTDSIVNLTVDNILSKLDPHSVYIPPSEQAEVAESMKGDFVGIGINFYMYKDSVAIIKPVENGPSAKAGLKSGDRILFAGKTKLFGRRLPSDSLFSKLKGIKGSEIELTVFRKSEQKNLKFKVKRDVIPIKSVDASLMVGNKTGYIKINRFAETTYREFKTGLSRLQKQGIQSLIIDLRDNGGGYMEEAVAVADEFLKDRQLIVFTKSKNGTTDKTFANAGGSFESGKVYVLINENSASASEILAGALQDNDRGTIVGRRSFGKGLVQREMDFNDGSAVRLTVARYYTPTGRSIQKPYKKGNEEYYKESEDRIKSGELYARDSIKVADSLKFKTPKGKIVYGGGGIVPDIFVPIEAEHGNENVAYLLQTGIVGHFVFEELDRNRDAFKGLHFNEFLVKMKSSDTYFRKFQNYILMTGLDLKLDKTKALVNRYITAEFARQLYGELYYYDVSLKEDAMVKAVLSQKK
;
A
#
# COMPACT_ATOMS: atom_id res chain seq x y z
N MET A 1 25.22 -23.32 -72.83
CA MET A 1 24.72 -22.28 -73.76
C MET A 1 25.70 -21.10 -73.69
N LYS A 2 26.60 -20.91 -74.75
CA LYS A 2 27.52 -19.75 -74.72
C LYS A 2 26.79 -18.56 -75.31
N ILE A 3 26.47 -17.58 -74.41
CA ILE A 3 25.87 -16.33 -74.83
C ILE A 3 26.89 -15.56 -75.66
N ASN A 4 26.50 -15.22 -76.91
CA ASN A 4 27.35 -14.45 -77.80
C ASN A 4 27.63 -13.08 -77.25
N SER A 5 28.91 -12.67 -77.10
CA SER A 5 29.28 -11.42 -76.37
C SER A 5 28.64 -10.17 -76.93
N LYS A 6 28.12 -10.17 -78.15
CA LYS A 6 27.33 -9.04 -78.73
C LYS A 6 25.98 -8.80 -78.01
N TYR A 7 25.40 -9.79 -77.38
CA TYR A 7 24.11 -9.68 -76.69
C TYR A 7 24.23 -9.53 -75.17
N LEU A 8 25.44 -9.59 -74.63
CA LEU A 8 25.72 -9.51 -73.20
C LEU A 8 25.19 -8.18 -72.56
N PRO A 9 25.37 -6.99 -73.20
CA PRO A 9 24.83 -5.77 -72.69
C PRO A 9 23.29 -5.74 -72.62
N ILE A 10 22.62 -6.34 -73.58
CA ILE A 10 21.16 -6.43 -73.64
C ILE A 10 20.61 -7.35 -72.54
N VAL A 11 21.30 -8.47 -72.33
CA VAL A 11 20.92 -9.41 -71.24
C VAL A 11 21.13 -8.80 -69.89
N ILE A 12 22.24 -8.08 -69.65
CA ILE A 12 22.50 -7.36 -68.38
C ILE A 12 21.44 -6.26 -68.17
N GLY A 13 21.11 -5.48 -69.20
CA GLY A 13 20.09 -4.46 -69.14
C GLY A 13 18.67 -5.02 -68.81
N ALA A 14 18.33 -6.17 -69.44
CA ALA A 14 17.06 -6.85 -69.15
C ALA A 14 16.99 -7.42 -67.73
N VAL A 15 18.09 -8.01 -67.23
CA VAL A 15 18.17 -8.50 -65.83
C VAL A 15 18.06 -7.35 -64.83
N PHE A 16 18.73 -6.21 -65.15
CA PHE A 16 18.64 -5.03 -64.29
C PHE A 16 17.23 -4.42 -64.28
N ALA A 17 16.58 -4.32 -65.44
CA ALA A 17 15.22 -3.85 -65.56
C ALA A 17 14.22 -4.80 -64.87
N LEU A 18 14.42 -6.13 -64.99
CA LEU A 18 13.58 -7.10 -64.28
C LEU A 18 13.83 -7.03 -62.77
N GLY A 19 15.05 -6.83 -62.34
CA GLY A 19 15.42 -6.65 -60.90
C GLY A 19 14.81 -5.40 -60.27
N THR A 20 14.79 -4.27 -61.03
CA THR A 20 14.15 -3.04 -60.57
C THR A 20 12.62 -3.15 -60.55
N VAL A 21 11.99 -3.79 -61.52
CA VAL A 21 10.54 -4.04 -61.52
C VAL A 21 10.14 -5.02 -60.42
N LEU A 22 10.89 -6.12 -60.22
CA LEU A 22 10.67 -7.04 -59.09
C LEU A 22 10.92 -6.38 -57.74
N GLY A 23 11.98 -5.57 -57.62
CA GLY A 23 12.27 -4.80 -56.41
C GLY A 23 11.18 -3.76 -56.09
N SER A 24 10.61 -3.10 -57.09
CA SER A 24 9.50 -2.16 -56.90
C SER A 24 8.19 -2.90 -56.56
N LEU A 25 7.97 -4.09 -57.10
CA LEU A 25 6.81 -4.94 -56.76
C LEU A 25 6.93 -5.56 -55.37
N MET A 26 8.16 -5.87 -54.92
CA MET A 26 8.42 -6.32 -53.54
C MET A 26 8.40 -5.16 -52.51
N ASN A 27 8.62 -3.92 -52.96
CA ASN A 27 8.53 -2.72 -52.19
C ASN A 27 7.17 -1.98 -52.36
N ALA A 28 6.18 -2.62 -52.98
CA ALA A 28 4.81 -2.12 -52.90
C ALA A 28 4.38 -2.09 -51.43
N PRO A 29 3.99 -0.94 -50.92
CA PRO A 29 3.83 -0.75 -49.48
C PRO A 29 2.69 -1.64 -48.95
N VAL A 30 3.09 -2.61 -48.10
CA VAL A 30 2.18 -3.24 -47.15
C VAL A 30 1.65 -2.19 -46.14
N GLU A 31 2.08 -0.94 -46.32
CA GLU A 31 1.74 0.20 -45.45
C GLU A 31 0.28 0.64 -45.50
N ASP A 32 -0.42 0.50 -46.61
CA ASP A 32 -1.79 1.08 -46.71
C ASP A 32 -2.84 0.33 -45.89
N GLN A 33 -2.69 -0.96 -45.60
CA GLN A 33 -3.61 -1.66 -44.68
C GLN A 33 -3.25 -1.48 -43.22
N LEU A 34 -2.00 -1.20 -42.90
CA LEU A 34 -1.53 -0.84 -41.54
C LEU A 34 -1.76 0.66 -41.26
N LEU A 35 -1.67 1.52 -42.29
CA LEU A 35 -1.89 2.97 -42.18
C LEU A 35 -3.34 3.35 -41.91
N ALA A 36 -4.31 2.64 -42.46
CA ALA A 36 -5.73 2.90 -42.19
C ALA A 36 -6.14 2.70 -40.73
N LYS A 37 -5.38 1.91 -39.96
CA LYS A 37 -5.62 1.65 -38.55
C LYS A 37 -4.96 2.68 -37.60
N ASN A 38 -4.11 3.58 -38.09
CA ASN A 38 -3.26 4.46 -37.27
C ASN A 38 -3.53 5.97 -37.39
N TYR A 39 -4.57 6.40 -38.13
CA TYR A 39 -4.86 7.84 -38.30
C TYR A 39 -4.99 8.61 -36.99
N SER A 40 -5.57 7.99 -35.95
CA SER A 40 -5.74 8.65 -34.65
C SER A 40 -4.42 8.85 -33.91
N LYS A 41 -3.49 7.88 -33.98
CA LYS A 41 -2.15 7.99 -33.37
C LYS A 41 -1.32 9.05 -34.10
N THR A 42 -1.33 9.03 -35.44
CA THR A 42 -0.63 10.00 -36.27
C THR A 42 -1.17 11.43 -36.04
N LYS A 43 -2.49 11.57 -35.82
CA LYS A 43 -3.10 12.86 -35.52
C LYS A 43 -2.59 13.46 -34.22
N LEU A 44 -2.45 12.65 -33.15
CA LEU A 44 -1.97 13.10 -31.86
C LEU A 44 -0.51 13.57 -31.96
N ASN A 45 0.37 12.78 -32.57
CA ASN A 45 1.77 13.12 -32.75
C ASN A 45 1.92 14.43 -33.59
N LYS A 46 1.21 14.54 -34.73
CA LYS A 46 1.21 15.76 -35.54
C LYS A 46 0.72 16.99 -34.78
N LEU A 47 -0.26 16.84 -33.89
CA LEU A 47 -0.72 17.96 -33.06
C LEU A 47 0.35 18.41 -32.09
N ILE A 48 1.04 17.47 -31.44
CA ILE A 48 2.14 17.78 -30.50
C ILE A 48 3.29 18.46 -31.24
N ASP A 49 3.69 17.92 -32.40
CA ASP A 49 4.72 18.50 -33.25
C ASP A 49 4.35 19.91 -33.73
N PHE A 50 3.08 20.13 -34.13
CA PHE A 50 2.58 21.42 -34.58
C PHE A 50 2.60 22.45 -33.43
N ILE A 51 2.18 22.06 -32.22
CA ILE A 51 2.27 22.92 -31.03
C ILE A 51 3.73 23.28 -30.72
N ASN A 52 4.62 22.29 -30.76
CA ASN A 52 6.02 22.51 -30.44
C ASN A 52 6.75 23.47 -31.43
N ASN A 53 6.35 23.40 -32.71
CA ASN A 53 7.05 24.13 -33.76
C ASN A 53 6.41 25.47 -34.11
N GLU A 54 5.08 25.60 -33.97
CA GLU A 54 4.33 26.75 -34.55
C GLU A 54 3.57 27.56 -33.48
N TYR A 55 3.46 27.10 -32.24
CA TYR A 55 2.72 27.86 -31.22
C TYR A 55 3.52 29.12 -30.84
N VAL A 56 2.80 30.26 -30.73
CA VAL A 56 3.39 31.59 -30.57
C VAL A 56 4.20 31.75 -29.27
N ASP A 57 3.79 31.08 -28.19
CA ASP A 57 4.47 31.14 -26.91
C ASP A 57 5.27 29.85 -26.63
N SER A 58 6.32 29.98 -25.82
CA SER A 58 7.08 28.80 -25.37
C SER A 58 6.23 27.92 -24.46
N VAL A 59 6.04 26.66 -24.83
CA VAL A 59 5.29 25.64 -24.05
C VAL A 59 6.19 24.47 -23.71
N ASN A 60 5.94 23.87 -22.55
CA ASN A 60 6.56 22.62 -22.17
C ASN A 60 5.71 21.47 -22.74
N THR A 61 6.12 20.93 -23.89
CA THR A 61 5.42 19.84 -24.58
C THR A 61 5.40 18.55 -23.78
N ASP A 62 6.43 18.26 -22.99
CA ASP A 62 6.45 17.06 -22.12
C ASP A 62 5.33 17.14 -21.07
N SER A 63 5.10 18.31 -20.49
CA SER A 63 4.00 18.54 -19.56
C SER A 63 2.63 18.32 -20.22
N ILE A 64 2.47 18.78 -21.47
CA ILE A 64 1.24 18.58 -22.25
C ILE A 64 1.03 17.08 -22.55
N VAL A 65 2.09 16.38 -22.94
CA VAL A 65 2.04 14.92 -23.19
C VAL A 65 1.64 14.17 -21.93
N ASN A 66 2.25 14.46 -20.77
CA ASN A 66 1.94 13.82 -19.50
C ASN A 66 0.47 14.01 -19.10
N LEU A 67 -0.04 15.26 -19.21
CA LEU A 67 -1.46 15.54 -18.98
C LEU A 67 -2.38 14.81 -19.96
N THR A 68 -1.95 14.67 -21.22
CA THR A 68 -2.72 13.95 -22.24
C THR A 68 -2.78 12.46 -21.93
N VAL A 69 -1.67 11.86 -21.51
CA VAL A 69 -1.60 10.44 -21.09
C VAL A 69 -2.54 10.21 -19.90
N ASP A 70 -2.48 11.06 -18.88
CA ASP A 70 -3.37 10.95 -17.72
C ASP A 70 -4.84 11.08 -18.10
N ASN A 71 -5.19 12.05 -18.95
CA ASN A 71 -6.54 12.21 -19.48
C ASN A 71 -7.04 10.99 -20.27
N ILE A 72 -6.19 10.36 -21.07
CA ILE A 72 -6.55 9.13 -21.79
C ILE A 72 -6.85 8.00 -20.80
N LEU A 73 -6.00 7.80 -19.80
CA LEU A 73 -6.15 6.73 -18.81
C LEU A 73 -7.39 6.93 -17.94
N SER A 74 -7.68 8.16 -17.55
CA SER A 74 -8.86 8.49 -16.74
C SER A 74 -10.20 8.15 -17.41
N LYS A 75 -10.22 7.99 -18.76
CA LYS A 75 -11.41 7.56 -19.53
C LYS A 75 -11.60 6.05 -19.59
N LEU A 76 -10.60 5.26 -19.14
CA LEU A 76 -10.65 3.79 -19.18
C LEU A 76 -11.29 3.23 -17.91
N ASP A 77 -10.69 3.52 -16.79
CA ASP A 77 -11.14 3.09 -15.45
C ASP A 77 -10.43 3.92 -14.35
N PRO A 78 -10.91 3.88 -13.09
CA PRO A 78 -10.37 4.68 -11.99
C PRO A 78 -8.98 4.26 -11.51
N HIS A 79 -8.40 3.19 -12.01
CA HIS A 79 -7.17 2.59 -11.52
C HIS A 79 -6.05 2.53 -12.55
N SER A 80 -6.36 2.81 -13.82
CA SER A 80 -5.35 3.03 -14.85
C SER A 80 -4.78 4.42 -14.69
N VAL A 81 -3.47 4.52 -14.36
CA VAL A 81 -2.82 5.78 -13.97
C VAL A 81 -1.47 5.95 -14.64
N TYR A 82 -1.10 7.19 -14.86
CA TYR A 82 0.25 7.61 -15.21
C TYR A 82 1.05 7.83 -13.92
N ILE A 83 2.28 7.36 -13.87
CA ILE A 83 3.21 7.50 -12.75
C ILE A 83 4.38 8.34 -13.24
N PRO A 84 4.51 9.60 -12.80
CA PRO A 84 5.61 10.46 -13.23
C PRO A 84 6.96 9.97 -12.69
N PRO A 85 8.10 10.36 -13.33
CA PRO A 85 9.43 9.91 -12.91
C PRO A 85 9.76 10.23 -11.46
N SER A 86 9.22 11.33 -10.93
CA SER A 86 9.41 11.73 -9.53
C SER A 86 8.80 10.74 -8.51
N GLU A 87 7.75 10.02 -8.88
CA GLU A 87 7.02 9.10 -8.00
C GLU A 87 7.40 7.64 -8.25
N GLN A 88 7.90 7.30 -9.46
CA GLN A 88 8.20 5.93 -9.87
C GLN A 88 9.17 5.23 -8.91
N ALA A 89 10.22 5.93 -8.48
CA ALA A 89 11.21 5.37 -7.56
C ALA A 89 10.58 5.01 -6.18
N GLU A 90 9.70 5.86 -5.65
CA GLU A 90 9.05 5.62 -4.37
C GLU A 90 8.04 4.47 -4.45
N VAL A 91 7.27 4.40 -5.53
CA VAL A 91 6.35 3.30 -5.80
C VAL A 91 7.11 1.98 -5.91
N ALA A 92 8.22 1.95 -6.68
CA ALA A 92 9.05 0.76 -6.85
C ALA A 92 9.67 0.30 -5.52
N GLU A 93 10.24 1.21 -4.72
CA GLU A 93 10.77 0.91 -3.39
C GLU A 93 9.70 0.34 -2.44
N SER A 94 8.52 0.96 -2.44
CA SER A 94 7.39 0.50 -1.62
C SER A 94 6.94 -0.92 -1.99
N MET A 95 6.88 -1.22 -3.29
CA MET A 95 6.49 -2.53 -3.80
C MET A 95 7.58 -3.59 -3.61
N LYS A 96 8.85 -3.20 -3.74
CA LYS A 96 10.01 -4.06 -3.45
C LYS A 96 10.12 -4.40 -1.96
N GLY A 97 9.71 -3.48 -1.07
CA GLY A 97 9.78 -3.64 0.38
C GLY A 97 11.12 -3.22 0.98
N ASP A 98 11.92 -2.41 0.28
CA ASP A 98 13.15 -1.80 0.81
C ASP A 98 13.53 -0.51 0.05
N PHE A 99 14.35 0.31 0.68
CA PHE A 99 15.02 1.44 0.04
C PHE A 99 16.44 1.63 0.58
N VAL A 100 17.26 2.44 -0.09
CA VAL A 100 18.62 2.74 0.38
C VAL A 100 18.67 4.11 1.04
N GLY A 101 19.08 4.15 2.31
CA GLY A 101 19.15 5.38 3.08
C GLY A 101 19.87 5.24 4.42
N ILE A 102 19.65 6.21 5.30
CA ILE A 102 20.29 6.25 6.63
C ILE A 102 19.52 5.47 7.72
N GLY A 103 18.24 5.12 7.48
CA GLY A 103 17.43 4.33 8.42
C GLY A 103 17.04 5.08 9.70
N ILE A 104 16.11 6.02 9.59
CA ILE A 104 15.52 6.75 10.73
C ILE A 104 14.00 6.87 10.55
N ASN A 105 13.26 6.84 11.65
CA ASN A 105 11.91 7.38 11.74
C ASN A 105 12.01 8.80 12.29
N PHE A 106 11.35 9.77 11.66
CA PHE A 106 11.47 11.18 12.07
C PHE A 106 10.16 11.95 11.95
N TYR A 107 10.09 13.07 12.64
CA TYR A 107 9.08 14.12 12.42
C TYR A 107 9.77 15.42 12.00
N MET A 108 9.04 16.23 11.23
CA MET A 108 9.37 17.65 11.12
C MET A 108 8.93 18.35 12.39
N TYR A 109 9.87 18.84 13.17
CA TYR A 109 9.61 19.51 14.43
C TYR A 109 10.33 20.85 14.50
N LYS A 110 9.57 21.95 14.62
CA LYS A 110 10.12 23.32 14.61
C LYS A 110 11.13 23.53 13.49
N ASP A 111 10.70 23.25 12.27
CA ASP A 111 11.48 23.35 11.05
C ASP A 111 12.82 22.55 11.03
N SER A 112 12.93 21.48 11.82
CA SER A 112 14.08 20.58 11.81
C SER A 112 13.65 19.11 11.74
N VAL A 113 14.52 18.26 11.19
CA VAL A 113 14.33 16.80 11.15
C VAL A 113 14.63 16.24 12.53
N ALA A 114 13.60 15.83 13.26
CA ALA A 114 13.71 15.28 14.60
C ALA A 114 13.60 13.75 14.56
N ILE A 115 14.63 13.04 15.01
CA ILE A 115 14.67 11.58 15.02
C ILE A 115 13.73 11.06 16.12
N ILE A 116 12.68 10.33 15.74
CA ILE A 116 11.82 9.59 16.66
C ILE A 116 12.62 8.39 17.17
N LYS A 117 13.10 7.55 16.24
CA LYS A 117 13.87 6.35 16.52
C LYS A 117 14.73 5.98 15.31
N PRO A 118 16.03 5.70 15.47
CA PRO A 118 16.80 5.02 14.44
C PRO A 118 16.27 3.61 14.20
N VAL A 119 16.29 3.16 12.94
CA VAL A 119 15.93 1.77 12.60
C VAL A 119 16.90 0.82 13.32
N GLU A 120 16.36 -0.17 13.98
CA GLU A 120 17.15 -1.14 14.75
C GLU A 120 18.14 -1.87 13.83
N ASN A 121 19.41 -1.97 14.27
CA ASN A 121 20.52 -2.51 13.48
C ASN A 121 20.78 -1.78 12.14
N GLY A 122 20.11 -0.66 11.89
CA GLY A 122 20.30 0.17 10.71
C GLY A 122 21.54 1.08 10.77
N PRO A 123 21.85 1.76 9.64
CA PRO A 123 23.03 2.63 9.52
C PRO A 123 23.12 3.71 10.59
N SER A 124 22.01 4.41 10.85
CA SER A 124 21.95 5.48 11.84
C SER A 124 22.15 4.99 13.27
N ALA A 125 21.58 3.83 13.62
CA ALA A 125 21.79 3.22 14.92
C ALA A 125 23.26 2.81 15.12
N LYS A 126 23.88 2.20 14.10
CA LYS A 126 25.30 1.81 14.10
C LYS A 126 26.23 3.02 14.20
N ALA A 127 25.85 4.15 13.61
CA ALA A 127 26.61 5.40 13.69
C ALA A 127 26.47 6.11 15.06
N GLY A 128 25.52 5.69 15.92
CA GLY A 128 25.31 6.26 17.25
C GLY A 128 24.32 7.42 17.33
N LEU A 129 23.47 7.58 16.28
CA LEU A 129 22.33 8.49 16.37
C LEU A 129 21.29 7.95 17.38
N LYS A 130 20.60 8.87 18.05
CA LYS A 130 19.65 8.56 19.12
C LYS A 130 18.28 9.22 18.87
N SER A 131 17.25 8.66 19.50
CA SER A 131 15.94 9.31 19.56
C SER A 131 16.06 10.68 20.21
N GLY A 132 15.40 11.68 19.62
CA GLY A 132 15.48 13.08 20.06
C GLY A 132 16.58 13.91 19.39
N ASP A 133 17.51 13.31 18.65
CA ASP A 133 18.50 14.05 17.87
C ASP A 133 17.81 14.91 16.79
N ARG A 134 18.34 16.11 16.52
CA ARG A 134 17.89 17.03 15.47
C ARG A 134 18.93 17.06 14.37
N ILE A 135 18.60 16.61 13.18
CA ILE A 135 19.51 16.70 12.03
C ILE A 135 19.48 18.14 11.50
N LEU A 136 20.61 18.83 11.62
CA LEU A 136 20.77 20.20 11.18
C LEU A 136 21.30 20.28 9.75
N PHE A 137 22.26 19.42 9.41
CA PHE A 137 22.85 19.37 8.07
C PHE A 137 23.02 17.91 7.60
N ALA A 138 22.82 17.71 6.29
CA ALA A 138 23.17 16.51 5.56
C ALA A 138 24.23 16.88 4.50
N GLY A 139 25.49 16.56 4.75
CA GLY A 139 26.63 17.11 4.04
C GLY A 139 26.66 18.64 4.16
N LYS A 140 26.63 19.32 3.02
CA LYS A 140 26.55 20.79 2.95
C LYS A 140 25.11 21.34 2.98
N THR A 141 24.10 20.48 2.91
CA THR A 141 22.70 20.91 2.81
C THR A 141 22.13 21.19 4.20
N LYS A 142 21.63 22.40 4.42
CA LYS A 142 20.94 22.83 5.63
C LYS A 142 19.52 22.23 5.66
N LEU A 143 19.14 21.53 6.76
CA LEU A 143 17.85 20.86 6.94
C LEU A 143 16.97 21.48 8.03
N PHE A 144 17.25 22.70 8.46
CA PHE A 144 16.46 23.42 9.47
C PHE A 144 16.18 24.85 9.04
N GLY A 145 15.16 25.49 9.63
CA GLY A 145 14.77 26.88 9.33
C GLY A 145 14.34 27.10 7.89
N ARG A 146 13.86 26.07 7.23
CA ARG A 146 13.26 26.07 5.89
C ARG A 146 12.07 25.11 5.92
N ARG A 147 10.92 25.57 5.41
CA ARG A 147 9.77 24.67 5.17
C ARG A 147 10.07 23.79 3.94
N LEU A 148 10.98 22.83 4.09
CA LEU A 148 11.28 21.89 3.04
C LEU A 148 10.16 20.85 2.95
N PRO A 149 9.64 20.56 1.75
CA PRO A 149 8.75 19.41 1.56
C PRO A 149 9.44 18.12 2.02
N SER A 150 8.67 17.19 2.58
CA SER A 150 9.19 15.91 3.07
C SER A 150 10.01 15.17 2.02
N ASP A 151 9.54 15.16 0.76
CA ASP A 151 10.20 14.47 -0.37
C ASP A 151 11.60 15.03 -0.66
N SER A 152 11.76 16.36 -0.57
CA SER A 152 13.06 17.00 -0.68
C SER A 152 14.02 16.60 0.43
N LEU A 153 13.51 16.31 1.63
CA LEU A 153 14.31 15.82 2.75
C LEU A 153 14.68 14.35 2.54
N PHE A 154 13.73 13.51 2.13
CA PHE A 154 13.97 12.10 1.82
C PHE A 154 15.07 11.94 0.78
N SER A 155 15.03 12.72 -0.31
CA SER A 155 16.02 12.66 -1.39
C SER A 155 17.45 12.97 -0.91
N LYS A 156 17.63 13.79 0.14
CA LYS A 156 18.94 14.11 0.71
C LYS A 156 19.48 13.01 1.64
N LEU A 157 18.59 12.27 2.29
CA LEU A 157 18.96 11.21 3.23
C LEU A 157 19.09 9.83 2.55
N LYS A 158 18.36 9.60 1.47
CA LYS A 158 18.53 8.46 0.55
C LYS A 158 19.81 8.60 -0.27
N GLY A 159 20.18 7.56 -1.00
CA GLY A 159 21.31 7.57 -1.93
C GLY A 159 21.80 6.19 -2.33
N ILE A 160 23.00 6.10 -2.88
CA ILE A 160 23.58 4.84 -3.35
C ILE A 160 24.03 3.99 -2.16
N LYS A 161 23.76 2.68 -2.18
CA LYS A 161 24.21 1.73 -1.16
C LYS A 161 25.73 1.81 -0.98
N GLY A 162 26.15 1.89 0.27
CA GLY A 162 27.57 1.98 0.63
C GLY A 162 28.15 3.40 0.57
N SER A 163 27.43 4.39 0.03
CA SER A 163 27.85 5.79 0.07
C SER A 163 27.78 6.36 1.49
N GLU A 164 28.68 7.27 1.82
CA GLU A 164 28.71 7.92 3.13
C GLU A 164 28.08 9.31 3.07
N ILE A 165 27.43 9.69 4.16
CA ILE A 165 26.94 11.04 4.39
C ILE A 165 27.38 11.52 5.78
N GLU A 166 27.93 12.74 5.87
CA GLU A 166 28.18 13.39 7.14
C GLU A 166 26.91 14.12 7.59
N LEU A 167 26.43 13.81 8.79
CA LEU A 167 25.30 14.47 9.43
C LEU A 167 25.79 15.35 10.56
N THR A 168 25.39 16.61 10.59
CA THR A 168 25.54 17.45 11.78
C THR A 168 24.23 17.43 12.55
N VAL A 169 24.28 17.02 13.80
CA VAL A 169 23.12 16.72 14.65
C VAL A 169 23.23 17.50 15.96
N PHE A 170 22.16 18.20 16.35
CA PHE A 170 22.05 18.74 17.70
C PHE A 170 21.45 17.69 18.63
N ARG A 171 22.19 17.31 19.66
CA ARG A 171 21.72 16.38 20.71
C ARG A 171 21.32 17.16 21.94
N LYS A 172 20.01 17.20 22.20
CA LYS A 172 19.42 18.00 23.27
C LYS A 172 19.90 17.56 24.66
N SER A 173 20.03 16.25 24.90
CA SER A 173 20.52 15.70 26.19
C SER A 173 21.96 16.11 26.54
N GLU A 174 22.76 16.44 25.54
CA GLU A 174 24.16 16.84 25.69
C GLU A 174 24.40 18.34 25.43
N GLN A 175 23.36 19.06 24.94
CA GLN A 175 23.41 20.47 24.51
C GLN A 175 24.57 20.75 23.53
N LYS A 176 24.84 19.80 22.61
CA LYS A 176 25.98 19.86 21.70
C LYS A 176 25.59 19.52 20.26
N ASN A 177 26.33 20.14 19.33
CA ASN A 177 26.34 19.70 17.95
C ASN A 177 27.39 18.59 17.78
N LEU A 178 26.95 17.48 17.24
CA LEU A 178 27.76 16.29 17.00
C LEU A 178 27.80 16.00 15.49
N LYS A 179 28.90 15.41 15.03
CA LYS A 179 29.05 14.96 13.65
C LYS A 179 29.07 13.45 13.59
N PHE A 180 28.28 12.89 12.66
CA PHE A 180 28.18 11.45 12.43
C PHE A 180 28.42 11.15 10.95
N LYS A 181 29.31 10.21 10.66
CA LYS A 181 29.41 9.62 9.32
C LYS A 181 28.51 8.40 9.26
N VAL A 182 27.50 8.45 8.38
CA VAL A 182 26.53 7.37 8.20
C VAL A 182 26.75 6.75 6.83
N LYS A 183 27.05 5.46 6.79
CA LYS A 183 27.17 4.68 5.56
C LYS A 183 25.79 4.17 5.18
N ARG A 184 25.22 4.65 4.07
CA ARG A 184 23.89 4.25 3.61
C ARG A 184 23.84 2.74 3.32
N ASP A 185 22.74 2.13 3.69
CA ASP A 185 22.48 0.71 3.43
C ASP A 185 21.01 0.47 3.13
N VAL A 186 20.66 -0.77 2.79
CA VAL A 186 19.29 -1.21 2.55
C VAL A 186 18.49 -1.12 3.86
N ILE A 187 17.37 -0.41 3.82
CA ILE A 187 16.43 -0.23 4.92
C ILE A 187 15.15 -0.99 4.57
N PRO A 188 14.77 -2.03 5.31
CA PRO A 188 13.54 -2.77 5.03
C PRO A 188 12.30 -1.93 5.33
N ILE A 189 11.33 -1.98 4.42
CA ILE A 189 9.99 -1.46 4.60
C ILE A 189 9.08 -2.65 4.89
N LYS A 190 8.77 -2.89 6.15
CA LYS A 190 8.00 -4.07 6.56
C LYS A 190 6.59 -4.05 5.97
N SER A 191 6.14 -5.20 5.51
CA SER A 191 4.77 -5.47 5.08
C SER A 191 3.93 -6.08 6.21
N VAL A 192 4.58 -6.73 7.17
CA VAL A 192 3.96 -7.31 8.36
C VAL A 192 4.38 -6.48 9.57
N ASP A 193 3.46 -5.65 10.06
CA ASP A 193 3.72 -4.73 11.17
C ASP A 193 3.82 -5.46 12.50
N ALA A 194 2.99 -6.46 12.71
CA ALA A 194 2.92 -7.19 13.96
C ALA A 194 2.61 -8.68 13.77
N SER A 195 3.18 -9.48 14.63
CA SER A 195 2.87 -10.89 14.80
C SER A 195 2.98 -11.23 16.29
N LEU A 196 1.84 -11.46 16.98
CA LEU A 196 1.77 -11.64 18.44
C LEU A 196 0.59 -12.51 18.86
N MET A 197 0.59 -12.96 20.12
CA MET A 197 -0.54 -13.63 20.74
C MET A 197 -1.57 -12.61 21.23
N VAL A 198 -2.86 -12.80 20.91
CA VAL A 198 -3.96 -11.91 21.33
C VAL A 198 -4.99 -12.62 22.22
N GLY A 199 -4.64 -13.72 22.79
CA GLY A 199 -5.48 -14.52 23.67
C GLY A 199 -4.91 -15.92 23.84
N ASN A 200 -5.64 -16.75 24.57
CA ASN A 200 -5.20 -18.12 24.77
C ASN A 200 -5.27 -18.88 23.43
N LYS A 201 -4.13 -19.31 22.89
CA LYS A 201 -3.99 -20.06 21.63
C LYS A 201 -4.49 -19.33 20.37
N THR A 202 -4.56 -17.99 20.38
CA THR A 202 -4.88 -17.20 19.20
C THR A 202 -3.72 -16.31 18.84
N GLY A 203 -3.17 -16.52 17.64
CA GLY A 203 -2.21 -15.63 17.03
C GLY A 203 -2.89 -14.51 16.27
N TYR A 204 -2.17 -13.42 16.08
CA TYR A 204 -2.56 -12.27 15.28
C TYR A 204 -1.40 -11.87 14.38
N ILE A 205 -1.68 -11.61 13.10
CA ILE A 205 -0.72 -11.08 12.14
C ILE A 205 -1.35 -9.90 11.41
N LYS A 206 -0.71 -8.72 11.46
CA LYS A 206 -1.10 -7.53 10.70
C LYS A 206 -0.30 -7.46 9.41
N ILE A 207 -0.98 -7.47 8.27
CA ILE A 207 -0.40 -7.22 6.94
C ILE A 207 -0.87 -5.85 6.47
N ASN A 208 0.03 -4.90 6.28
CA ASN A 208 -0.31 -3.53 5.87
C ASN A 208 -0.32 -3.33 4.35
N ARG A 209 0.38 -4.20 3.59
CA ARG A 209 0.43 -4.23 2.12
C ARG A 209 0.93 -5.59 1.63
N PHE A 210 0.86 -5.81 0.32
CA PHE A 210 1.45 -6.99 -0.33
C PHE A 210 2.64 -6.56 -1.22
N ALA A 211 3.83 -6.41 -0.61
CA ALA A 211 5.11 -6.18 -1.27
C ALA A 211 5.86 -7.51 -1.49
N GLU A 212 6.94 -7.53 -2.26
CA GLU A 212 7.75 -8.74 -2.56
C GLU A 212 8.25 -9.50 -1.32
N THR A 213 8.27 -8.85 -0.16
CA THR A 213 8.75 -9.45 1.10
C THR A 213 7.64 -10.04 1.95
N THR A 214 6.36 -9.81 1.59
CA THR A 214 5.20 -10.06 2.47
C THR A 214 5.05 -11.51 2.88
N TYR A 215 5.09 -12.43 1.92
CA TYR A 215 4.95 -13.86 2.23
C TYR A 215 6.05 -14.35 3.17
N ARG A 216 7.30 -13.96 2.93
CA ARG A 216 8.43 -14.33 3.79
C ARG A 216 8.26 -13.80 5.21
N GLU A 217 7.83 -12.54 5.37
CA GLU A 217 7.58 -11.92 6.67
C GLU A 217 6.39 -12.60 7.37
N PHE A 218 5.31 -12.85 6.64
CA PHE A 218 4.13 -13.56 7.11
C PHE A 218 4.48 -14.98 7.61
N LYS A 219 5.20 -15.76 6.79
CA LYS A 219 5.62 -17.13 7.12
C LYS A 219 6.49 -17.18 8.36
N THR A 220 7.39 -16.20 8.50
CA THR A 220 8.23 -16.06 9.71
C THR A 220 7.36 -15.82 10.95
N GLY A 221 6.39 -14.91 10.85
CA GLY A 221 5.43 -14.61 11.92
C GLY A 221 4.57 -15.81 12.27
N LEU A 222 4.00 -16.47 11.27
CA LEU A 222 3.17 -17.66 11.44
C LEU A 222 3.94 -18.80 12.13
N SER A 223 5.15 -19.10 11.66
CA SER A 223 6.00 -20.16 12.23
C SER A 223 6.34 -19.89 13.70
N ARG A 224 6.58 -18.61 14.07
CA ARG A 224 6.81 -18.23 15.47
C ARG A 224 5.57 -18.46 16.32
N LEU A 225 4.39 -18.10 15.83
CA LEU A 225 3.13 -18.29 16.54
C LEU A 225 2.76 -19.78 16.65
N GLN A 226 3.04 -20.60 15.64
CA GLN A 226 2.83 -22.06 15.68
C GLN A 226 3.68 -22.71 16.77
N LYS A 227 4.94 -22.29 16.94
CA LYS A 227 5.81 -22.75 18.04
C LYS A 227 5.25 -22.37 19.42
N GLN A 228 4.41 -21.34 19.52
CA GLN A 228 3.69 -20.93 20.73
C GLN A 228 2.34 -21.69 20.89
N GLY A 229 2.02 -22.63 20.00
CA GLY A 229 0.87 -23.51 20.11
C GLY A 229 -0.45 -22.88 19.74
N ILE A 230 -0.48 -21.97 18.75
CA ILE A 230 -1.74 -21.38 18.27
C ILE A 230 -2.67 -22.45 17.68
N GLN A 231 -3.95 -22.30 17.93
CA GLN A 231 -5.04 -23.08 17.33
C GLN A 231 -5.94 -22.24 16.43
N SER A 232 -5.82 -20.92 16.54
CA SER A 232 -6.55 -19.95 15.73
C SER A 232 -5.61 -18.81 15.32
N LEU A 233 -5.85 -18.27 14.14
CA LEU A 233 -5.10 -17.13 13.62
C LEU A 233 -6.06 -16.02 13.19
N ILE A 234 -5.75 -14.80 13.56
CA ILE A 234 -6.35 -13.57 13.03
C ILE A 234 -5.36 -12.96 12.04
N ILE A 235 -5.81 -12.80 10.79
CA ILE A 235 -5.09 -12.05 9.76
C ILE A 235 -5.78 -10.69 9.64
N ASP A 236 -5.08 -9.63 9.94
CA ASP A 236 -5.63 -8.28 9.87
C ASP A 236 -5.22 -7.58 8.58
N LEU A 237 -6.20 -7.38 7.70
CA LEU A 237 -6.07 -6.68 6.41
C LEU A 237 -6.77 -5.31 6.43
N ARG A 238 -7.19 -4.81 7.57
CA ARG A 238 -7.78 -3.48 7.67
C ARG A 238 -6.77 -2.43 7.18
N ASP A 239 -7.25 -1.47 6.41
CA ASP A 239 -6.45 -0.39 5.79
C ASP A 239 -5.33 -0.88 4.85
N ASN A 240 -5.41 -2.13 4.37
CA ASN A 240 -4.49 -2.69 3.40
C ASN A 240 -5.07 -2.55 1.97
N GLY A 241 -4.55 -1.60 1.21
CA GLY A 241 -4.96 -1.32 -0.17
C GLY A 241 -4.56 -2.37 -1.22
N GLY A 242 -3.86 -3.44 -0.81
CA GLY A 242 -3.43 -4.53 -1.67
C GLY A 242 -1.93 -4.50 -1.97
N GLY A 243 -1.58 -4.82 -3.21
CA GLY A 243 -0.21 -4.97 -3.73
C GLY A 243 -0.10 -6.14 -4.69
N TYR A 244 0.98 -6.89 -4.64
CA TYR A 244 1.21 -8.04 -5.51
C TYR A 244 0.23 -9.18 -5.25
N MET A 245 -0.41 -9.65 -6.33
CA MET A 245 -1.35 -10.77 -6.30
C MET A 245 -0.67 -12.05 -5.86
N GLU A 246 0.55 -12.29 -6.34
CA GLU A 246 1.35 -13.47 -6.06
C GLU A 246 1.62 -13.62 -4.56
N GLU A 247 1.85 -12.54 -3.86
CA GLU A 247 2.07 -12.53 -2.41
C GLU A 247 0.79 -12.88 -1.62
N ALA A 248 -0.37 -12.37 -2.06
CA ALA A 248 -1.66 -12.74 -1.47
C ALA A 248 -2.02 -14.21 -1.75
N VAL A 249 -1.70 -14.70 -2.94
CA VAL A 249 -1.84 -16.10 -3.33
C VAL A 249 -0.96 -17.00 -2.44
N ALA A 250 0.31 -16.65 -2.27
CA ALA A 250 1.23 -17.42 -1.43
C ALA A 250 0.79 -17.46 0.06
N VAL A 251 0.23 -16.35 0.56
CA VAL A 251 -0.37 -16.32 1.91
C VAL A 251 -1.62 -17.20 1.98
N ALA A 252 -2.50 -17.17 0.96
CA ALA A 252 -3.72 -17.99 0.93
C ALA A 252 -3.41 -19.48 0.88
N ASP A 253 -2.35 -19.86 0.19
CA ASP A 253 -1.87 -21.25 0.03
C ASP A 253 -1.51 -21.91 1.38
N GLU A 254 -1.08 -21.15 2.38
CA GLU A 254 -0.81 -21.68 3.73
C GLU A 254 -2.02 -22.27 4.44
N PHE A 255 -3.22 -21.96 3.97
CA PHE A 255 -4.49 -22.30 4.62
C PHE A 255 -5.36 -23.28 3.81
N LEU A 256 -5.15 -23.34 2.51
CA LEU A 256 -5.98 -24.08 1.58
C LEU A 256 -5.37 -25.46 1.31
N LYS A 257 -6.24 -26.45 1.07
CA LYS A 257 -5.80 -27.78 0.70
C LYS A 257 -5.38 -27.83 -0.77
N ASP A 258 -4.56 -28.81 -1.11
CA ASP A 258 -4.15 -29.08 -2.49
C ASP A 258 -5.33 -28.99 -3.47
N ARG A 259 -5.08 -28.32 -4.61
CA ARG A 259 -6.03 -28.09 -5.71
C ARG A 259 -7.27 -27.26 -5.38
N GLN A 260 -7.37 -26.65 -4.22
CA GLN A 260 -8.41 -25.63 -3.99
C GLN A 260 -8.10 -24.39 -4.81
N LEU A 261 -9.10 -23.87 -5.52
CA LEU A 261 -8.96 -22.65 -6.32
C LEU A 261 -8.78 -21.44 -5.39
N ILE A 262 -7.76 -20.62 -5.64
CA ILE A 262 -7.50 -19.38 -4.90
C ILE A 262 -8.15 -18.20 -5.60
N VAL A 263 -7.87 -18.04 -6.88
CA VAL A 263 -8.34 -16.92 -7.71
C VAL A 263 -8.27 -17.32 -9.18
N PHE A 264 -9.09 -16.70 -10.03
CA PHE A 264 -8.87 -16.76 -11.45
C PHE A 264 -9.04 -15.38 -12.10
N THR A 265 -8.33 -15.16 -13.20
CA THR A 265 -8.36 -13.92 -13.96
C THR A 265 -8.99 -14.14 -15.34
N LYS A 266 -9.61 -13.08 -15.88
CA LYS A 266 -10.10 -13.05 -17.28
C LYS A 266 -9.58 -11.80 -17.97
N SER A 267 -8.83 -12.00 -19.07
CA SER A 267 -8.31 -10.93 -19.91
C SER A 267 -9.34 -10.45 -20.93
N LYS A 268 -8.99 -9.38 -21.68
CA LYS A 268 -9.81 -8.84 -22.78
C LYS A 268 -10.15 -9.89 -23.83
N ASN A 269 -9.24 -10.81 -24.13
CA ASN A 269 -9.43 -11.84 -25.16
C ASN A 269 -10.18 -13.09 -24.65
N GLY A 270 -10.74 -13.04 -23.42
CA GLY A 270 -11.46 -14.14 -22.81
C GLY A 270 -10.55 -15.24 -22.21
N THR A 271 -9.24 -15.11 -22.32
CA THR A 271 -8.29 -16.04 -21.67
C THR A 271 -8.52 -16.03 -20.18
N THR A 272 -8.71 -17.23 -19.63
CA THR A 272 -8.90 -17.45 -18.20
C THR A 272 -7.66 -18.13 -17.65
N ASP A 273 -7.07 -17.54 -16.62
CA ASP A 273 -5.94 -18.10 -15.88
C ASP A 273 -6.39 -18.40 -14.45
N LYS A 274 -6.14 -19.65 -13.98
CA LYS A 274 -6.60 -20.15 -12.68
C LYS A 274 -5.41 -20.48 -11.81
N THR A 275 -5.42 -19.97 -10.58
CA THR A 275 -4.39 -20.25 -9.58
C THR A 275 -4.96 -21.12 -8.47
N PHE A 276 -4.32 -22.25 -8.23
CA PHE A 276 -4.72 -23.24 -7.25
C PHE A 276 -3.71 -23.33 -6.11
N ALA A 277 -4.19 -23.75 -4.96
CA ALA A 277 -3.34 -24.09 -3.82
C ALA A 277 -2.54 -25.37 -4.09
N ASN A 278 -1.37 -25.45 -3.45
CA ASN A 278 -0.47 -26.59 -3.49
C ASN A 278 -0.60 -27.43 -2.22
N ALA A 279 -0.10 -28.68 -2.27
CA ALA A 279 0.04 -29.49 -1.07
C ALA A 279 1.16 -28.93 -0.17
N GLY A 280 0.88 -28.63 1.07
CA GLY A 280 1.92 -28.26 2.04
C GLY A 280 1.70 -26.95 2.80
N GLY A 281 0.49 -26.42 2.78
CA GLY A 281 0.10 -25.29 3.65
C GLY A 281 0.36 -25.63 5.11
N SER A 282 0.99 -24.73 5.86
CA SER A 282 1.40 -25.01 7.24
C SER A 282 0.29 -24.78 8.26
N PHE A 283 -0.86 -24.22 7.87
CA PHE A 283 -1.98 -23.93 8.76
C PHE A 283 -3.34 -24.32 8.17
N GLU A 284 -3.43 -25.49 7.53
CA GLU A 284 -4.67 -25.98 6.89
C GLU A 284 -5.79 -26.31 7.88
N SER A 285 -5.50 -26.68 9.12
CA SER A 285 -6.46 -27.20 10.10
C SER A 285 -6.90 -26.22 11.20
N GLY A 286 -6.11 -25.20 11.50
CA GLY A 286 -6.44 -24.21 12.54
C GLY A 286 -7.59 -23.27 12.13
N LYS A 287 -8.29 -22.64 13.08
CA LYS A 287 -9.33 -21.64 12.78
C LYS A 287 -8.68 -20.37 12.21
N VAL A 288 -9.23 -19.84 11.13
CA VAL A 288 -8.74 -18.61 10.49
C VAL A 288 -9.83 -17.55 10.49
N TYR A 289 -9.48 -16.37 10.95
CA TYR A 289 -10.31 -15.16 10.90
C TYR A 289 -9.57 -14.09 10.13
N VAL A 290 -10.26 -13.40 9.23
CA VAL A 290 -9.70 -12.30 8.44
C VAL A 290 -10.44 -11.03 8.77
N LEU A 291 -9.72 -10.04 9.32
CA LEU A 291 -10.29 -8.73 9.60
C LEU A 291 -10.18 -7.84 8.35
N ILE A 292 -11.29 -7.28 7.91
CA ILE A 292 -11.36 -6.34 6.79
C ILE A 292 -12.17 -5.11 7.16
N ASN A 293 -11.91 -4.02 6.43
CA ASN A 293 -12.70 -2.81 6.48
C ASN A 293 -12.87 -2.21 5.07
N GLU A 294 -13.52 -1.07 4.96
CA GLU A 294 -13.80 -0.34 3.72
C GLU A 294 -12.56 0.02 2.89
N ASN A 295 -11.37 0.03 3.51
CA ASN A 295 -10.08 0.32 2.87
C ASN A 295 -9.31 -0.95 2.47
N SER A 296 -9.80 -2.14 2.82
CA SER A 296 -9.22 -3.41 2.38
C SER A 296 -9.52 -3.63 0.90
N ALA A 297 -8.49 -3.67 0.04
CA ALA A 297 -8.68 -3.67 -1.41
C ALA A 297 -7.76 -4.65 -2.16
N SER A 298 -8.14 -5.01 -3.40
CA SER A 298 -7.29 -5.72 -4.36
C SER A 298 -6.73 -7.05 -3.80
N ALA A 299 -5.41 -7.20 -3.63
CA ALA A 299 -4.75 -8.40 -3.09
C ALA A 299 -5.30 -8.82 -1.71
N SER A 300 -5.71 -7.87 -0.86
CA SER A 300 -6.41 -8.14 0.39
C SER A 300 -7.76 -8.84 0.15
N GLU A 301 -8.47 -8.43 -0.88
CA GLU A 301 -9.76 -9.02 -1.25
C GLU A 301 -9.59 -10.38 -1.93
N ILE A 302 -8.46 -10.62 -2.60
CA ILE A 302 -8.10 -11.96 -3.13
C ILE A 302 -7.92 -12.92 -1.97
N LEU A 303 -7.11 -12.57 -0.97
CA LEU A 303 -6.90 -13.42 0.21
C LEU A 303 -8.20 -13.66 0.99
N ALA A 304 -8.94 -12.60 1.30
CA ALA A 304 -10.21 -12.70 2.02
C ALA A 304 -11.24 -13.54 1.24
N GLY A 305 -11.38 -13.27 -0.07
CA GLY A 305 -12.30 -13.99 -0.95
C GLY A 305 -11.93 -15.46 -1.13
N ALA A 306 -10.64 -15.78 -1.29
CA ALA A 306 -10.17 -17.15 -1.38
C ALA A 306 -10.53 -17.97 -0.12
N LEU A 307 -10.31 -17.40 1.06
CA LEU A 307 -10.61 -18.08 2.32
C LEU A 307 -12.11 -18.17 2.60
N GLN A 308 -12.88 -17.13 2.26
CA GLN A 308 -14.33 -17.12 2.43
C GLN A 308 -15.02 -18.13 1.51
N ASP A 309 -14.65 -18.13 0.22
CA ASP A 309 -15.31 -18.93 -0.81
C ASP A 309 -14.98 -20.42 -0.73
N ASN A 310 -13.83 -20.77 -0.16
CA ASN A 310 -13.46 -22.16 0.16
C ASN A 310 -13.99 -22.62 1.54
N ASP A 311 -14.82 -21.83 2.24
CA ASP A 311 -15.29 -22.13 3.59
C ASP A 311 -14.15 -22.40 4.60
N ARG A 312 -13.00 -21.76 4.38
CA ARG A 312 -11.78 -21.97 5.15
C ARG A 312 -11.56 -20.90 6.22
N GLY A 313 -12.01 -19.70 5.97
CA GLY A 313 -11.87 -18.55 6.86
C GLY A 313 -13.20 -17.88 7.16
N THR A 314 -13.28 -17.23 8.33
CA THR A 314 -14.39 -16.36 8.72
C THR A 314 -13.96 -14.91 8.53
N ILE A 315 -14.70 -14.16 7.73
CA ILE A 315 -14.43 -12.76 7.46
C ILE A 315 -15.15 -11.91 8.49
N VAL A 316 -14.42 -11.00 9.15
CA VAL A 316 -14.91 -10.19 10.27
C VAL A 316 -14.67 -8.71 9.99
N GLY A 317 -15.65 -7.88 10.23
CA GLY A 317 -15.55 -6.42 10.10
C GLY A 317 -16.58 -5.80 9.21
N ARG A 318 -16.17 -4.99 8.24
CA ARG A 318 -17.06 -4.27 7.30
C ARG A 318 -16.74 -4.64 5.86
N ARG A 319 -17.67 -4.35 4.95
CA ARG A 319 -17.52 -4.64 3.51
C ARG A 319 -16.27 -3.96 2.96
N SER A 320 -15.45 -4.71 2.22
CA SER A 320 -14.22 -4.23 1.63
C SER A 320 -14.44 -3.23 0.48
N PHE A 321 -13.39 -2.72 -0.10
CA PHE A 321 -13.41 -1.64 -1.10
C PHE A 321 -14.12 -2.01 -2.41
N GLY A 322 -13.84 -3.21 -2.95
CA GLY A 322 -14.41 -3.66 -4.23
C GLY A 322 -13.52 -3.35 -5.44
N LYS A 323 -12.20 -3.63 -5.37
CA LYS A 323 -11.27 -3.54 -6.50
C LYS A 323 -10.96 -4.93 -7.04
N GLY A 324 -11.67 -5.34 -8.09
CA GLY A 324 -11.51 -6.65 -8.77
C GLY A 324 -10.75 -6.57 -10.10
N LEU A 325 -9.77 -5.68 -10.22
CA LEU A 325 -9.00 -5.41 -11.42
C LEU A 325 -7.55 -5.83 -11.25
N VAL A 326 -6.98 -6.44 -12.28
CA VAL A 326 -5.56 -6.77 -12.38
C VAL A 326 -4.87 -5.72 -13.23
N GLN A 327 -3.79 -5.17 -12.72
CA GLN A 327 -3.02 -4.13 -13.37
C GLN A 327 -1.65 -4.65 -13.79
N ARG A 328 -1.11 -4.07 -14.86
CA ARG A 328 0.27 -4.26 -15.31
C ARG A 328 0.93 -2.91 -15.48
N GLU A 329 2.17 -2.82 -15.09
CA GLU A 329 2.99 -1.64 -15.25
C GLU A 329 3.82 -1.75 -16.53
N MET A 330 4.01 -0.63 -17.21
CA MET A 330 4.85 -0.47 -18.38
C MET A 330 5.70 0.78 -18.19
N ASP A 331 7.00 0.58 -18.10
CA ASP A 331 7.97 1.65 -17.93
C ASP A 331 8.24 2.36 -19.26
N PHE A 332 8.46 3.68 -19.19
CA PHE A 332 8.94 4.49 -20.29
C PHE A 332 10.42 4.85 -20.10
N ASN A 333 11.08 5.23 -21.22
CA ASN A 333 12.50 5.55 -21.22
C ASN A 333 12.87 6.84 -20.48
N ASP A 334 11.90 7.70 -20.20
CA ASP A 334 12.04 8.93 -19.43
C ASP A 334 11.96 8.71 -17.89
N GLY A 335 11.79 7.46 -17.46
CA GLY A 335 11.63 7.07 -16.07
C GLY A 335 10.21 7.19 -15.52
N SER A 336 9.23 7.54 -16.37
CA SER A 336 7.82 7.43 -16.03
C SER A 336 7.27 6.04 -16.29
N ALA A 337 6.06 5.74 -15.80
CA ALA A 337 5.38 4.48 -16.06
C ALA A 337 3.89 4.67 -16.27
N VAL A 338 3.26 3.70 -16.90
CA VAL A 338 1.81 3.56 -16.97
C VAL A 338 1.39 2.26 -16.29
N ARG A 339 0.52 2.37 -15.32
CA ARG A 339 -0.16 1.22 -14.72
C ARG A 339 -1.52 1.06 -15.36
N LEU A 340 -1.72 -0.02 -16.14
CA LEU A 340 -2.92 -0.25 -16.94
C LEU A 340 -3.68 -1.48 -16.45
N THR A 341 -5.00 -1.38 -16.37
CA THR A 341 -5.89 -2.52 -16.13
C THR A 341 -5.89 -3.45 -17.34
N VAL A 342 -5.48 -4.71 -17.14
CA VAL A 342 -5.33 -5.72 -18.22
C VAL A 342 -6.27 -6.91 -18.06
N ALA A 343 -6.80 -7.16 -16.86
CA ALA A 343 -7.72 -8.26 -16.59
C ALA A 343 -8.66 -7.95 -15.42
N ARG A 344 -9.69 -8.78 -15.26
CA ARG A 344 -10.50 -8.84 -14.04
C ARG A 344 -10.22 -10.12 -13.31
N TYR A 345 -10.22 -10.09 -11.97
CA TYR A 345 -10.14 -11.30 -11.20
C TYR A 345 -11.49 -11.66 -10.55
N TYR A 346 -11.62 -12.93 -10.25
CA TYR A 346 -12.80 -13.56 -9.69
C TYR A 346 -12.37 -14.48 -8.55
N THR A 347 -13.20 -14.54 -7.52
CA THR A 347 -13.00 -15.44 -6.39
C THR A 347 -13.41 -16.89 -6.74
N PRO A 348 -13.08 -17.88 -5.93
CA PRO A 348 -13.37 -19.30 -6.23
C PRO A 348 -14.80 -19.64 -6.61
N THR A 349 -15.80 -18.97 -6.03
CA THR A 349 -17.22 -19.14 -6.42
C THR A 349 -17.58 -18.54 -7.76
N GLY A 350 -16.67 -17.84 -8.42
CA GLY A 350 -16.91 -17.18 -9.70
C GLY A 350 -17.47 -15.76 -9.62
N ARG A 351 -17.63 -15.20 -8.42
CA ARG A 351 -18.11 -13.83 -8.25
C ARG A 351 -17.02 -12.81 -8.56
N SER A 352 -17.42 -11.75 -9.28
CA SER A 352 -16.62 -10.53 -9.37
C SER A 352 -16.91 -9.65 -8.16
N ILE A 353 -15.87 -9.16 -7.50
CA ILE A 353 -16.02 -8.25 -6.36
C ILE A 353 -15.90 -6.78 -6.78
N GLN A 354 -15.64 -6.53 -8.08
CA GLN A 354 -15.47 -5.18 -8.61
C GLN A 354 -16.73 -4.33 -8.45
N LYS A 355 -16.63 -3.20 -7.77
CA LYS A 355 -17.70 -2.21 -7.72
C LYS A 355 -17.84 -1.48 -9.05
N PRO A 356 -19.07 -1.05 -9.43
CA PRO A 356 -19.31 -0.38 -10.70
C PRO A 356 -18.51 0.93 -10.84
N TYR A 357 -17.95 1.19 -12.05
CA TYR A 357 -17.23 2.42 -12.38
C TYR A 357 -17.67 3.09 -13.69
N LYS A 358 -18.76 2.60 -14.32
CA LYS A 358 -19.27 3.14 -15.60
C LYS A 358 -19.72 4.60 -15.53
N LYS A 359 -19.99 5.12 -14.35
CA LYS A 359 -20.44 6.51 -14.15
C LYS A 359 -19.28 7.51 -14.04
N GLY A 360 -18.04 7.05 -14.17
CA GLY A 360 -16.83 7.87 -14.09
C GLY A 360 -16.16 7.85 -12.73
N ASN A 361 -14.97 8.48 -12.67
CA ASN A 361 -14.08 8.43 -11.50
C ASN A 361 -14.67 9.15 -10.29
N GLU A 362 -15.35 10.28 -10.49
CA GLU A 362 -15.96 11.06 -9.40
C GLU A 362 -16.99 10.23 -8.62
N GLU A 363 -17.96 9.62 -9.31
CA GLU A 363 -18.97 8.75 -8.69
C GLU A 363 -18.34 7.48 -8.07
N TYR A 364 -17.26 6.99 -8.66
CA TYR A 364 -16.55 5.82 -8.12
C TYR A 364 -15.94 6.06 -6.75
N TYR A 365 -15.31 7.21 -6.55
CA TYR A 365 -14.69 7.57 -5.26
C TYR A 365 -15.71 8.11 -4.26
N LYS A 366 -16.78 8.76 -4.71
CA LYS A 366 -17.87 9.24 -3.87
C LYS A 366 -18.63 8.11 -3.17
N GLU A 367 -18.60 6.90 -3.71
CA GLU A 367 -19.24 5.72 -3.10
C GLU A 367 -18.79 5.48 -1.65
N SER A 368 -17.57 5.85 -1.27
CA SER A 368 -17.09 5.75 0.12
C SER A 368 -17.88 6.69 1.06
N GLU A 369 -18.21 7.90 0.63
CA GLU A 369 -19.07 8.81 1.39
C GLU A 369 -20.52 8.32 1.44
N ASP A 370 -21.01 7.75 0.34
CA ASP A 370 -22.36 7.21 0.24
C ASP A 370 -22.56 6.01 1.18
N ARG A 371 -21.54 5.20 1.43
CA ARG A 371 -21.55 4.14 2.45
C ARG A 371 -21.74 4.69 3.86
N ILE A 372 -21.11 5.82 4.17
CA ILE A 372 -21.31 6.51 5.47
C ILE A 372 -22.75 7.02 5.57
N LYS A 373 -23.23 7.74 4.54
CA LYS A 373 -24.56 8.36 4.49
C LYS A 373 -25.69 7.33 4.53
N SER A 374 -25.51 6.18 3.89
CA SER A 374 -26.48 5.07 3.89
C SER A 374 -26.54 4.27 5.18
N GLY A 375 -25.62 4.52 6.11
CA GLY A 375 -25.52 3.76 7.35
C GLY A 375 -24.81 2.40 7.22
N GLU A 376 -24.20 2.11 6.07
CA GLU A 376 -23.56 0.81 5.82
C GLU A 376 -22.42 0.49 6.80
N LEU A 377 -21.70 1.51 7.27
CA LEU A 377 -20.62 1.31 8.24
C LEU A 377 -21.13 1.03 9.66
N TYR A 378 -22.42 1.27 9.91
CA TYR A 378 -23.03 1.18 11.23
C TYR A 378 -23.96 -0.01 11.40
N ALA A 379 -24.58 -0.50 10.31
CA ALA A 379 -25.53 -1.59 10.35
C ALA A 379 -25.39 -2.56 9.16
N ARG A 380 -25.41 -3.86 9.47
CA ARG A 380 -25.31 -4.92 8.46
C ARG A 380 -26.42 -4.84 7.40
N ASP A 381 -27.65 -4.57 7.83
CA ASP A 381 -28.84 -4.54 6.96
C ASP A 381 -28.84 -3.38 5.97
N SER A 382 -27.96 -2.41 6.15
CA SER A 382 -27.72 -1.32 5.21
C SER A 382 -26.88 -1.74 4.00
N ILE A 383 -26.23 -2.92 4.04
CA ILE A 383 -25.49 -3.49 2.89
C ILE A 383 -26.49 -4.05 1.90
N LYS A 384 -26.76 -3.30 0.83
CA LYS A 384 -27.69 -3.73 -0.23
C LYS A 384 -26.94 -4.43 -1.35
N VAL A 385 -27.29 -5.68 -1.64
CA VAL A 385 -26.76 -6.45 -2.77
C VAL A 385 -27.92 -7.03 -3.58
N ALA A 386 -27.84 -6.91 -4.91
CA ALA A 386 -28.86 -7.48 -5.80
C ALA A 386 -28.86 -9.02 -5.73
N ASP A 387 -30.03 -9.64 -5.84
CA ASP A 387 -30.17 -11.11 -5.78
C ASP A 387 -29.37 -11.83 -6.87
N SER A 388 -29.21 -11.22 -8.04
CA SER A 388 -28.39 -11.74 -9.14
C SER A 388 -26.89 -11.82 -8.82
N LEU A 389 -26.44 -11.21 -7.72
CA LEU A 389 -25.04 -11.19 -7.26
C LEU A 389 -24.82 -12.11 -6.06
N LYS A 390 -25.75 -12.99 -5.77
CA LYS A 390 -25.61 -14.03 -4.74
C LYS A 390 -24.96 -15.30 -5.32
N PHE A 391 -23.93 -15.79 -4.64
CA PHE A 391 -23.21 -17.01 -4.98
C PHE A 391 -23.21 -17.94 -3.77
N LYS A 392 -22.91 -19.22 -3.99
CA LYS A 392 -22.85 -20.22 -2.91
C LYS A 392 -21.46 -20.81 -2.82
N THR A 393 -20.95 -20.93 -1.60
CA THR A 393 -19.74 -21.69 -1.31
C THR A 393 -20.00 -23.19 -1.38
N PRO A 394 -18.97 -24.06 -1.37
CA PRO A 394 -19.13 -25.52 -1.34
C PRO A 394 -20.01 -26.02 -0.18
N LYS A 395 -19.98 -25.35 0.98
CA LYS A 395 -20.85 -25.70 2.13
C LYS A 395 -22.23 -25.02 2.09
N GLY A 396 -22.56 -24.30 1.00
CA GLY A 396 -23.85 -23.66 0.82
C GLY A 396 -24.01 -22.30 1.46
N LYS A 397 -22.92 -21.71 2.03
CA LYS A 397 -22.93 -20.34 2.56
C LYS A 397 -23.16 -19.36 1.41
N ILE A 398 -24.02 -18.36 1.61
CA ILE A 398 -24.24 -17.30 0.63
C ILE A 398 -23.14 -16.24 0.76
N VAL A 399 -22.52 -15.91 -0.37
CA VAL A 399 -21.54 -14.84 -0.53
C VAL A 399 -21.97 -13.91 -1.65
N TYR A 400 -21.45 -12.68 -1.66
CA TYR A 400 -21.96 -11.61 -2.52
C TYR A 400 -20.87 -11.06 -3.44
N GLY A 401 -21.27 -10.72 -4.68
CA GLY A 401 -20.42 -10.05 -5.66
C GLY A 401 -20.80 -8.59 -5.88
N GLY A 402 -20.09 -7.92 -6.80
CA GLY A 402 -20.46 -6.61 -7.33
C GLY A 402 -20.07 -5.39 -6.49
N GLY A 403 -19.33 -5.55 -5.40
CA GLY A 403 -18.94 -4.41 -4.59
C GLY A 403 -18.15 -4.75 -3.33
N GLY A 404 -17.09 -5.55 -3.46
CA GLY A 404 -16.23 -5.95 -2.35
C GLY A 404 -16.65 -7.26 -1.67
N ILE A 405 -15.91 -7.64 -0.65
CA ILE A 405 -16.14 -8.80 0.21
C ILE A 405 -17.05 -8.38 1.36
N VAL A 406 -18.23 -8.99 1.46
CA VAL A 406 -19.14 -8.79 2.60
C VAL A 406 -18.71 -9.70 3.74
N PRO A 407 -18.54 -9.18 4.98
CA PRO A 407 -18.08 -10.00 6.10
C PRO A 407 -19.14 -11.00 6.57
N ASP A 408 -18.68 -12.13 7.10
CA ASP A 408 -19.52 -13.14 7.76
C ASP A 408 -20.01 -12.62 9.12
N ILE A 409 -19.13 -11.97 9.86
CA ILE A 409 -19.40 -11.30 11.13
C ILE A 409 -19.23 -9.80 10.94
N PHE A 410 -20.33 -9.09 10.92
CA PHE A 410 -20.31 -7.64 10.81
C PHE A 410 -19.94 -7.01 12.17
N VAL A 411 -18.96 -6.11 12.14
CA VAL A 411 -18.58 -5.28 13.29
C VAL A 411 -18.67 -3.83 12.85
N PRO A 412 -19.61 -3.05 13.38
CA PRO A 412 -19.78 -1.66 12.99
C PRO A 412 -18.55 -0.83 13.34
N ILE A 413 -18.43 0.33 12.69
CA ILE A 413 -17.55 1.37 13.19
C ILE A 413 -18.09 1.81 14.55
N GLU A 414 -17.20 1.98 15.52
CA GLU A 414 -17.61 2.42 16.86
C GLU A 414 -18.19 3.84 16.74
N ALA A 415 -19.52 3.94 16.67
CA ALA A 415 -20.26 5.17 16.41
C ALA A 415 -20.76 5.85 17.70
N GLU A 416 -20.01 5.76 18.78
CA GLU A 416 -20.29 6.62 19.93
C GLU A 416 -20.04 8.08 19.55
N HIS A 417 -20.93 8.97 19.98
CA HIS A 417 -20.81 10.41 19.72
C HIS A 417 -19.42 10.91 20.14
N GLY A 418 -18.62 11.38 19.18
CA GLY A 418 -17.23 11.82 19.35
C GLY A 418 -16.17 10.91 18.76
N ASN A 419 -16.50 9.70 18.24
CA ASN A 419 -15.53 8.83 17.58
C ASN A 419 -15.03 9.39 16.23
N GLU A 420 -15.80 10.25 15.59
CA GLU A 420 -15.36 11.05 14.45
C GLU A 420 -14.11 11.88 14.79
N ASN A 421 -14.09 12.48 15.98
CA ASN A 421 -12.93 13.21 16.49
C ASN A 421 -11.73 12.28 16.68
N VAL A 422 -11.94 11.05 17.14
CA VAL A 422 -10.86 10.07 17.32
C VAL A 422 -10.33 9.59 15.97
N ALA A 423 -11.20 9.31 15.00
CA ALA A 423 -10.79 8.97 13.65
C ALA A 423 -9.93 10.08 13.02
N TYR A 424 -10.35 11.33 13.16
CA TYR A 424 -9.58 12.50 12.72
C TYR A 424 -8.19 12.56 13.38
N LEU A 425 -8.12 12.37 14.72
CA LEU A 425 -6.86 12.40 15.46
C LEU A 425 -5.89 11.30 15.01
N LEU A 426 -6.41 10.12 14.65
CA LEU A 426 -5.59 9.02 14.16
C LEU A 426 -5.06 9.28 12.74
N GLN A 427 -5.92 9.78 11.86
CA GLN A 427 -5.56 10.09 10.47
C GLN A 427 -4.53 11.21 10.36
N THR A 428 -4.61 12.25 11.22
CA THR A 428 -3.68 13.38 11.20
C THR A 428 -2.33 13.08 11.85
N GLY A 429 -2.18 11.95 12.55
CA GLY A 429 -0.96 11.61 13.28
C GLY A 429 -0.65 12.52 14.48
N ILE A 430 -1.58 13.39 14.89
CA ILE A 430 -1.38 14.38 15.95
C ILE A 430 -1.04 13.74 17.31
N VAL A 431 -1.56 12.53 17.57
CA VAL A 431 -1.22 11.74 18.77
C VAL A 431 0.27 11.40 18.78
N GLY A 432 0.82 11.00 17.64
CA GLY A 432 2.24 10.70 17.50
C GLY A 432 3.13 11.90 17.73
N HIS A 433 2.75 13.06 17.20
CA HIS A 433 3.46 14.32 17.42
C HIS A 433 3.43 14.74 18.89
N PHE A 434 2.26 14.68 19.54
CA PHE A 434 2.11 14.96 20.96
C PHE A 434 3.03 14.08 21.81
N VAL A 435 3.01 12.77 21.59
CA VAL A 435 3.83 11.82 22.33
C VAL A 435 5.33 12.08 22.12
N PHE A 436 5.70 12.38 20.86
CA PHE A 436 7.07 12.77 20.55
C PHE A 436 7.50 14.00 21.37
N GLU A 437 6.68 15.04 21.43
CA GLU A 437 6.97 16.25 22.22
C GLU A 437 7.07 15.97 23.71
N GLU A 438 6.18 15.15 24.28
CA GLU A 438 6.23 14.78 25.69
C GLU A 438 7.52 13.99 26.02
N LEU A 439 7.90 13.04 25.14
CA LEU A 439 9.16 12.30 25.28
C LEU A 439 10.38 13.21 25.08
N ASP A 440 10.29 14.19 24.18
CA ASP A 440 11.36 15.15 23.98
C ASP A 440 11.57 16.10 25.17
N ARG A 441 10.48 16.41 25.89
CA ARG A 441 10.57 17.22 27.13
C ARG A 441 11.13 16.42 28.31
N ASN A 442 10.71 15.17 28.48
CA ASN A 442 11.05 14.37 29.65
C ASN A 442 11.12 12.86 29.37
N ARG A 443 12.07 12.45 28.55
CA ARG A 443 12.29 11.03 28.24
C ARG A 443 12.80 10.25 29.45
N ASP A 444 13.52 10.90 30.36
CA ASP A 444 14.06 10.27 31.57
C ASP A 444 12.98 9.75 32.53
N ALA A 445 11.77 10.29 32.46
CA ALA A 445 10.61 9.78 33.22
C ALA A 445 10.26 8.32 32.87
N PHE A 446 10.71 7.82 31.72
CA PHE A 446 10.45 6.46 31.24
C PHE A 446 11.72 5.59 31.17
N LYS A 447 12.88 6.16 31.58
CA LYS A 447 14.18 5.46 31.51
C LYS A 447 14.18 4.26 32.45
N GLY A 448 14.58 3.10 31.93
CA GLY A 448 14.69 1.86 32.71
C GLY A 448 13.36 1.17 33.03
N LEU A 449 12.21 1.72 32.65
CA LEU A 449 10.90 1.06 32.86
C LEU A 449 10.78 -0.14 31.92
N HIS A 450 10.47 -1.30 32.47
CA HIS A 450 9.97 -2.43 31.70
C HIS A 450 8.54 -2.16 31.22
N PHE A 451 8.13 -2.83 30.13
CA PHE A 451 6.83 -2.56 29.49
C PHE A 451 5.64 -2.68 30.44
N ASN A 452 5.62 -3.67 31.33
CA ASN A 452 4.53 -3.82 32.31
C ASN A 452 4.46 -2.65 33.32
N GLU A 453 5.62 -2.18 33.79
CA GLU A 453 5.72 -1.01 34.69
C GLU A 453 5.24 0.27 33.98
N PHE A 454 5.62 0.41 32.70
CA PHE A 454 5.10 1.49 31.84
C PHE A 454 3.57 1.44 31.75
N LEU A 455 2.96 0.27 31.51
CA LEU A 455 1.50 0.15 31.43
C LEU A 455 0.83 0.53 32.75
N VAL A 456 1.38 0.15 33.90
CA VAL A 456 0.90 0.54 35.23
C VAL A 456 0.96 2.07 35.38
N LYS A 457 2.11 2.68 35.03
CA LYS A 457 2.29 4.14 35.07
C LYS A 457 1.27 4.88 34.20
N MET A 458 1.01 4.41 32.97
CA MET A 458 0.05 5.04 32.06
C MET A 458 -1.40 4.94 32.56
N LYS A 459 -1.75 3.84 33.23
CA LYS A 459 -3.10 3.63 33.81
C LYS A 459 -3.35 4.43 35.10
N SER A 460 -2.30 4.77 35.86
CA SER A 460 -2.43 5.36 37.18
C SER A 460 -2.86 6.83 37.19
N SER A 461 -2.91 7.50 36.04
CA SER A 461 -3.17 8.93 35.97
C SER A 461 -3.73 9.39 34.64
N ASP A 462 -4.68 10.32 34.66
CA ASP A 462 -5.19 11.04 33.49
C ASP A 462 -4.25 12.14 32.97
N THR A 463 -3.03 12.21 33.49
CA THR A 463 -2.09 13.31 33.19
C THR A 463 -1.88 13.50 31.70
N TYR A 464 -1.65 12.42 30.95
CA TYR A 464 -1.37 12.51 29.51
C TYR A 464 -2.62 12.82 28.68
N PHE A 465 -3.80 12.40 29.14
CA PHE A 465 -5.05 12.79 28.50
C PHE A 465 -5.29 14.30 28.61
N ARG A 466 -5.16 14.87 29.83
CA ARG A 466 -5.32 16.31 30.05
C ARG A 466 -4.28 17.14 29.28
N LYS A 467 -3.04 16.69 29.26
CA LYS A 467 -1.98 17.32 28.45
C LYS A 467 -2.31 17.27 26.96
N PHE A 468 -2.86 16.17 26.49
CA PHE A 468 -3.26 16.02 25.10
C PHE A 468 -4.45 16.92 24.74
N GLN A 469 -5.46 17.03 25.60
CA GLN A 469 -6.55 17.99 25.40
C GLN A 469 -6.02 19.43 25.26
N ASN A 470 -5.13 19.84 26.15
CA ASN A 470 -4.49 21.16 26.05
C ASN A 470 -3.66 21.30 24.75
N TYR A 471 -2.95 20.25 24.36
CA TYR A 471 -2.14 20.24 23.14
C TYR A 471 -2.99 20.46 21.89
N ILE A 472 -4.12 19.76 21.74
CA ILE A 472 -4.99 19.92 20.57
C ILE A 472 -5.64 21.32 20.56
N LEU A 473 -6.04 21.86 21.71
CA LEU A 473 -6.54 23.24 21.81
C LEU A 473 -5.49 24.26 21.33
N MET A 474 -4.22 24.07 21.69
CA MET A 474 -3.12 24.95 21.23
C MET A 474 -2.84 24.83 19.72
N THR A 475 -3.26 23.75 19.07
CA THR A 475 -3.20 23.60 17.60
C THR A 475 -4.41 24.21 16.89
N GLY A 476 -5.34 24.83 17.64
CA GLY A 476 -6.55 25.43 17.10
C GLY A 476 -7.73 24.46 16.92
N LEU A 477 -7.60 23.23 17.44
CA LEU A 477 -8.65 22.21 17.36
C LEU A 477 -9.43 22.14 18.68
N ASP A 478 -10.72 22.46 18.63
CA ASP A 478 -11.64 22.28 19.76
C ASP A 478 -12.44 20.99 19.61
N LEU A 479 -11.86 19.88 20.08
CA LEU A 479 -12.46 18.55 20.00
C LEU A 479 -12.96 18.09 21.38
N LYS A 480 -14.24 17.72 21.47
CA LYS A 480 -14.84 17.17 22.70
C LYS A 480 -14.45 15.68 22.82
N LEU A 481 -13.47 15.38 23.69
CA LEU A 481 -12.93 14.03 23.86
C LEU A 481 -13.39 13.32 25.15
N ASP A 482 -14.20 13.94 25.99
CA ASP A 482 -14.56 13.40 27.32
C ASP A 482 -15.29 12.05 27.21
N LYS A 483 -16.22 11.92 26.24
CA LYS A 483 -16.97 10.68 26.00
C LYS A 483 -16.09 9.56 25.43
N THR A 484 -14.99 9.90 24.76
CA THR A 484 -14.06 8.97 24.12
C THR A 484 -12.73 8.85 24.88
N LYS A 485 -12.69 9.35 26.10
CA LYS A 485 -11.48 9.40 26.93
C LYS A 485 -10.73 8.07 27.02
N ALA A 486 -11.44 6.97 27.25
CA ALA A 486 -10.83 5.64 27.35
C ALA A 486 -10.14 5.24 26.04
N LEU A 487 -10.79 5.50 24.90
CA LEU A 487 -10.29 5.24 23.57
C LEU A 487 -9.04 6.10 23.27
N VAL A 488 -9.14 7.41 23.52
CA VAL A 488 -8.02 8.35 23.32
C VAL A 488 -6.82 7.97 24.20
N ASN A 489 -7.03 7.65 25.49
CA ASN A 489 -5.97 7.19 26.39
C ASN A 489 -5.29 5.90 25.89
N ARG A 490 -6.05 4.97 25.31
CA ARG A 490 -5.50 3.77 24.73
C ARG A 490 -4.55 4.11 23.57
N TYR A 491 -4.94 5.00 22.66
CA TYR A 491 -4.09 5.42 21.55
C TYR A 491 -2.87 6.22 22.00
N ILE A 492 -3.00 7.11 22.98
CA ILE A 492 -1.87 7.80 23.59
C ILE A 492 -0.89 6.77 24.16
N THR A 493 -1.40 5.81 24.94
CA THR A 493 -0.57 4.75 25.55
C THR A 493 0.10 3.87 24.51
N ALA A 494 -0.64 3.50 23.45
CA ALA A 494 -0.09 2.71 22.35
C ALA A 494 1.02 3.47 21.61
N GLU A 495 0.86 4.76 21.40
CA GLU A 495 1.86 5.60 20.75
C GLU A 495 3.12 5.80 21.60
N PHE A 496 2.98 6.00 22.92
CA PHE A 496 4.11 5.95 23.83
C PHE A 496 4.84 4.60 23.78
N ALA A 497 4.07 3.50 23.75
CA ALA A 497 4.63 2.15 23.63
C ALA A 497 5.44 1.98 22.32
N ARG A 498 4.92 2.49 21.21
CA ARG A 498 5.59 2.47 19.90
C ARG A 498 6.93 3.20 19.94
N GLN A 499 6.92 4.44 20.42
CA GLN A 499 8.12 5.29 20.40
C GLN A 499 9.18 4.87 21.44
N LEU A 500 8.78 4.24 22.54
CA LEU A 500 9.71 3.75 23.56
C LEU A 500 10.21 2.32 23.29
N TYR A 501 9.31 1.40 22.96
CA TYR A 501 9.60 -0.03 22.88
C TYR A 501 9.56 -0.59 21.46
N GLY A 502 8.74 -0.01 20.55
CA GLY A 502 8.64 -0.41 19.15
C GLY A 502 7.23 -0.81 18.73
N GLU A 503 7.08 -1.10 17.42
CA GLU A 503 5.79 -1.29 16.74
C GLU A 503 4.94 -2.41 17.37
N LEU A 504 5.56 -3.53 17.73
CA LEU A 504 4.87 -4.67 18.34
C LEU A 504 4.10 -4.28 19.62
N TYR A 505 4.66 -3.38 20.42
CA TYR A 505 4.05 -2.91 21.67
C TYR A 505 2.89 -1.94 21.43
N TYR A 506 2.89 -1.22 20.31
CA TYR A 506 1.72 -0.47 19.87
C TYR A 506 0.51 -1.39 19.67
N TYR A 507 0.71 -2.48 18.94
CA TYR A 507 -0.34 -3.46 18.71
C TYR A 507 -0.75 -4.21 19.99
N ASP A 508 0.18 -4.54 20.87
CA ASP A 508 -0.17 -5.18 22.16
C ASP A 508 -1.10 -4.30 23.01
N VAL A 509 -0.95 -2.98 22.95
CA VAL A 509 -1.85 -2.06 23.65
C VAL A 509 -3.16 -1.86 22.89
N SER A 510 -3.10 -1.60 21.59
CA SER A 510 -4.27 -1.18 20.80
C SER A 510 -5.29 -2.31 20.61
N LEU A 511 -4.83 -3.58 20.51
CA LEU A 511 -5.69 -4.73 20.24
C LEU A 511 -6.50 -5.23 21.45
N LYS A 512 -6.10 -4.88 22.69
CA LYS A 512 -6.78 -5.36 23.92
C LYS A 512 -8.27 -5.04 23.95
N GLU A 513 -8.65 -3.88 23.43
CA GLU A 513 -10.02 -3.40 23.42
C GLU A 513 -10.60 -3.25 21.99
N ASP A 514 -9.91 -3.78 20.99
CA ASP A 514 -10.35 -3.72 19.60
C ASP A 514 -11.64 -4.53 19.40
N ALA A 515 -12.68 -3.91 18.86
CA ALA A 515 -14.00 -4.50 18.71
C ALA A 515 -14.01 -5.75 17.80
N MET A 516 -13.24 -5.73 16.70
CA MET A 516 -13.16 -6.88 15.78
C MET A 516 -12.37 -8.04 16.41
N VAL A 517 -11.30 -7.75 17.13
CA VAL A 517 -10.54 -8.78 17.86
C VAL A 517 -11.42 -9.39 18.97
N LYS A 518 -12.16 -8.57 19.72
CA LYS A 518 -13.12 -9.04 20.72
C LYS A 518 -14.21 -9.92 20.09
N ALA A 519 -14.76 -9.51 18.95
CA ALA A 519 -15.75 -10.29 18.23
C ALA A 519 -15.22 -11.67 17.83
N VAL A 520 -13.96 -11.78 17.41
CA VAL A 520 -13.31 -13.08 17.14
C VAL A 520 -13.12 -13.88 18.42
N LEU A 521 -12.60 -13.26 19.48
CA LEU A 521 -12.31 -13.98 20.72
C LEU A 521 -13.59 -14.49 21.43
N SER A 522 -14.73 -13.82 21.23
CA SER A 522 -16.03 -14.24 21.76
C SER A 522 -16.61 -15.45 21.03
N GLN A 523 -16.23 -15.72 19.76
CA GLN A 523 -16.69 -16.91 19.00
C GLN A 523 -16.13 -18.24 19.54
N LYS A 524 -15.28 -18.21 20.56
CA LYS A 524 -14.62 -19.39 21.13
C LYS A 524 -15.37 -20.04 22.28
N LYS A 525 -16.51 -19.49 22.67
CA LYS A 525 -17.35 -20.06 23.74
C LYS A 525 -18.32 -21.10 23.20
#